data_c13274b73a57d9e8e87abb9e5a96dd8b
#
_entry.id   c13274b73a57d9e8e87abb9e5a96dd8b
#
_cell.length_a   1.000
_cell.length_b   1.000
_cell.length_c   1.000
_cell.angle_alpha   90.00
_cell.angle_beta   90.00
_cell.angle_gamma   90.00
#
_symmetry.space_group_name_H-M   'P 1'
#
loop_
_entity.id
_entity.type
_entity.pdbx_description
1 polymer ?
#
loop_
_entity_poly.entity_id
_entity_poly.type
_entity_poly.pdbx_seq_one_letter_code
_entity_poly.pdbx_strand_id
1 'polypeptide(L)'
;MKYELKKLSLKLNSKELYDMYQDIPNGENGQTNNAYGLNEEEFRKYLLKQIKRENNKLSYEDTPTVTYIMNVNDKPVGYICLRTKIDDNWRKWSGNFYYQVRVSERKKGYATKMLELGLIELKKRGFTIVYGQSSAGNIGSSKVIEKNNGIFINADKGTRYYKIYL
;
A
#
# COMPACT_ATOMS: atom_id res chain seq x y z
N MET A 1 6.57 -20.89 -4.83
CA MET A 1 6.86 -19.57 -4.22
C MET A 1 5.72 -19.26 -3.26
N LYS A 2 6.04 -19.02 -1.98
CA LYS A 2 5.05 -18.71 -0.93
C LYS A 2 4.87 -17.20 -0.84
N TYR A 3 3.62 -16.74 -0.99
CA TYR A 3 3.24 -15.33 -0.84
C TYR A 3 2.37 -15.16 0.40
N GLU A 4 2.64 -14.15 1.21
CA GLU A 4 1.90 -13.92 2.43
C GLU A 4 1.81 -12.42 2.75
N LEU A 5 0.60 -11.92 3.07
CA LEU A 5 0.41 -10.62 3.71
C LEU A 5 0.33 -10.80 5.22
N LYS A 6 1.29 -10.21 5.94
CA LYS A 6 1.29 -10.16 7.40
C LYS A 6 0.83 -8.79 7.86
N LYS A 7 -0.24 -8.73 8.64
CA LYS A 7 -0.67 -7.46 9.25
C LYS A 7 0.46 -6.90 10.10
N LEU A 8 0.77 -5.62 9.89
CA LEU A 8 1.85 -4.96 10.62
C LEU A 8 1.60 -5.01 12.14
N SER A 9 2.61 -5.48 12.86
CA SER A 9 2.66 -5.51 14.32
C SER A 9 4.11 -5.35 14.78
N LEU A 10 4.32 -5.02 16.06
CA LEU A 10 5.70 -4.94 16.59
C LEU A 10 6.45 -6.26 16.57
N LYS A 11 5.75 -7.40 16.49
CA LYS A 11 6.38 -8.72 16.34
C LYS A 11 7.12 -8.87 15.01
N LEU A 12 6.79 -8.04 14.00
CA LEU A 12 7.47 -8.03 12.71
C LEU A 12 8.69 -7.09 12.71
N ASN A 13 8.93 -6.32 13.78
CA ASN A 13 10.08 -5.43 13.86
C ASN A 13 11.38 -6.26 13.86
N SER A 14 12.06 -6.27 12.73
CA SER A 14 13.28 -7.03 12.47
C SER A 14 14.23 -6.21 11.60
N LYS A 15 15.47 -6.64 11.54
CA LYS A 15 16.48 -6.05 10.65
C LYS A 15 16.04 -6.12 9.19
N GLU A 16 15.47 -7.24 8.76
CA GLU A 16 14.98 -7.43 7.38
C GLU A 16 13.84 -6.48 7.04
N LEU A 17 12.91 -6.22 7.99
CA LEU A 17 11.83 -5.26 7.79
C LEU A 17 12.40 -3.84 7.69
N TYR A 18 13.33 -3.48 8.57
CA TYR A 18 14.02 -2.19 8.52
C TYR A 18 14.72 -2.00 7.16
N ASP A 19 15.52 -2.97 6.74
CA ASP A 19 16.25 -2.93 5.46
C ASP A 19 15.30 -2.84 4.26
N MET A 20 14.13 -3.48 4.31
CA MET A 20 13.10 -3.32 3.28
C MET A 20 12.64 -1.87 3.16
N TYR A 21 12.34 -1.21 4.28
CA TYR A 21 11.91 0.20 4.25
C TYR A 21 13.03 1.15 3.80
N GLN A 22 14.30 0.84 4.15
CA GLN A 22 15.45 1.64 3.68
C GLN A 22 15.76 1.44 2.19
N ASP A 23 15.33 0.33 1.59
CA ASP A 23 15.43 0.05 0.14
C ASP A 23 14.25 0.62 -0.67
N ILE A 24 13.38 1.41 -0.07
CA ILE A 24 12.26 2.09 -0.73
C ILE A 24 12.51 3.61 -0.65
N PRO A 25 12.87 4.29 -1.76
CA PRO A 25 13.12 5.72 -1.75
C PRO A 25 11.90 6.53 -1.31
N ASN A 26 12.14 7.64 -0.62
CA ASN A 26 11.08 8.59 -0.30
C ASN A 26 10.73 9.46 -1.52
N GLY A 27 9.45 9.74 -1.73
CA GLY A 27 8.97 10.67 -2.77
C GLY A 27 8.88 10.08 -4.18
N GLU A 28 9.24 8.82 -4.38
CA GLU A 28 9.16 8.18 -5.69
C GLU A 28 7.69 7.99 -6.14
N ASN A 29 7.39 8.39 -7.39
CA ASN A 29 6.02 8.33 -7.95
C ASN A 29 4.95 9.02 -7.09
N GLY A 30 5.31 10.06 -6.35
CA GLY A 30 4.41 10.78 -5.44
C GLY A 30 4.07 10.02 -4.15
N GLN A 31 4.74 8.90 -3.90
CA GLN A 31 4.56 8.12 -2.67
C GLN A 31 5.56 8.55 -1.59
N THR A 32 5.06 8.76 -0.38
CA THR A 32 5.89 9.11 0.76
C THR A 32 6.28 7.87 1.55
N ASN A 33 7.59 7.69 1.75
CA ASN A 33 8.13 6.70 2.70
C ASN A 33 8.80 7.43 3.88
N ASN A 34 8.01 7.73 4.91
CA ASN A 34 8.50 8.42 6.11
C ASN A 34 9.43 7.55 7.00
N ALA A 35 9.63 6.28 6.65
CA ALA A 35 10.60 5.43 7.34
C ALA A 35 12.00 5.51 6.72
N TYR A 36 12.11 6.05 5.49
CA TYR A 36 13.40 6.18 4.82
C TYR A 36 14.33 7.12 5.59
N GLY A 37 15.55 6.69 5.85
CA GLY A 37 16.56 7.46 6.56
C GLY A 37 16.42 7.48 8.09
N LEU A 38 15.39 6.88 8.68
CA LEU A 38 15.28 6.75 10.12
C LEU A 38 16.30 5.75 10.67
N ASN A 39 16.80 5.97 11.88
CA ASN A 39 17.53 4.94 12.61
C ASN A 39 16.56 3.89 13.17
N GLU A 40 17.08 2.80 13.74
CA GLU A 40 16.26 1.67 14.20
C GLU A 40 15.29 2.05 15.35
N GLU A 41 15.67 2.97 16.25
CA GLU A 41 14.79 3.45 17.33
C GLU A 41 13.64 4.30 16.78
N GLU A 42 13.94 5.22 15.88
CA GLU A 42 12.95 6.05 15.18
C GLU A 42 12.04 5.19 14.32
N PHE A 43 12.58 4.18 13.64
CA PHE A 43 11.81 3.23 12.86
C PHE A 43 10.80 2.46 13.72
N ARG A 44 11.18 2.03 14.92
CA ARG A 44 10.25 1.40 15.87
C ARG A 44 9.09 2.34 16.25
N LYS A 45 9.37 3.62 16.50
CA LYS A 45 8.34 4.64 16.76
C LYS A 45 7.43 4.85 15.54
N TYR A 46 8.02 4.86 14.33
CA TYR A 46 7.26 4.91 13.08
C TYR A 46 6.31 3.71 12.95
N LEU A 47 6.77 2.48 13.18
CA LEU A 47 5.92 1.28 13.14
C LEU A 47 4.75 1.38 14.11
N LEU A 48 4.97 1.84 15.34
CA LEU A 48 3.90 2.08 16.33
C LEU A 48 2.86 3.06 15.81
N LYS A 49 3.29 4.14 15.17
CA LYS A 49 2.38 5.12 14.56
C LYS A 49 1.55 4.48 13.45
N GLN A 50 2.17 3.68 12.56
CA GLN A 50 1.45 2.99 11.49
C GLN A 50 0.43 1.98 12.02
N ILE A 51 0.76 1.23 13.07
CA ILE A 51 -0.14 0.26 13.70
C ILE A 51 -1.38 0.97 14.27
N LYS A 52 -1.21 2.12 14.92
CA LYS A 52 -2.31 2.88 15.51
C LYS A 52 -3.29 3.46 14.48
N ARG A 53 -2.87 3.64 13.24
CA ARG A 53 -3.71 4.25 12.17
C ARG A 53 -4.98 3.47 11.87
N GLU A 54 -5.04 2.19 12.18
CA GLU A 54 -6.26 1.38 12.01
C GLU A 54 -7.45 1.96 12.80
N ASN A 55 -7.17 2.58 13.95
CA ASN A 55 -8.17 3.13 14.85
C ASN A 55 -8.40 4.65 14.68
N ASN A 56 -7.79 5.26 13.67
CA ASN A 56 -7.99 6.67 13.38
C ASN A 56 -9.43 6.95 12.95
N LYS A 57 -9.90 8.16 13.24
CA LYS A 57 -11.17 8.65 12.69
C LYS A 57 -10.95 9.13 11.27
N LEU A 58 -11.96 8.94 10.41
CA LEU A 58 -11.93 9.50 9.07
C LEU A 58 -11.98 11.03 9.16
N SER A 59 -10.97 11.69 8.59
CA SER A 59 -10.84 13.14 8.52
C SER A 59 -10.20 13.55 7.18
N TYR A 60 -10.17 14.84 6.90
CA TYR A 60 -9.49 15.36 5.72
C TYR A 60 -7.98 15.02 5.70
N GLU A 61 -7.35 14.97 6.88
CA GLU A 61 -5.90 14.75 7.00
C GLU A 61 -5.51 13.29 7.18
N ASP A 62 -6.42 12.44 7.67
CA ASP A 62 -6.11 11.03 7.93
C ASP A 62 -7.35 10.15 7.81
N THR A 63 -7.11 8.87 7.62
CA THR A 63 -8.16 7.84 7.46
C THR A 63 -7.74 6.54 8.16
N PRO A 64 -8.71 5.77 8.68
CA PRO A 64 -8.43 4.43 9.20
C PRO A 64 -7.69 3.59 8.17
N THR A 65 -6.46 3.21 8.48
CA THR A 65 -5.56 2.53 7.54
C THR A 65 -4.88 1.34 8.22
N VAL A 66 -4.96 0.19 7.59
CA VAL A 66 -4.24 -1.02 8.01
C VAL A 66 -3.07 -1.26 7.08
N THR A 67 -1.89 -1.44 7.65
CA THR A 67 -0.67 -1.77 6.90
C THR A 67 -0.40 -3.26 6.96
N TYR A 68 -0.12 -3.85 5.80
CA TYR A 68 0.34 -5.22 5.66
C TYR A 68 1.71 -5.27 5.02
N ILE A 69 2.56 -6.18 5.50
CA ILE A 69 3.86 -6.46 4.92
C ILE A 69 3.72 -7.66 3.99
N MET A 70 4.17 -7.49 2.75
CA MET A 70 4.26 -8.58 1.77
C MET A 70 5.53 -9.36 1.98
N ASN A 71 5.38 -10.66 2.27
CA ASN A 71 6.50 -11.59 2.37
C ASN A 71 6.47 -12.56 1.18
N VAL A 72 7.65 -12.83 0.64
CA VAL A 72 7.88 -13.85 -0.39
C VAL A 72 8.95 -14.80 0.14
N ASN A 73 8.58 -16.07 0.36
CA ASN A 73 9.44 -17.05 1.02
C ASN A 73 10.02 -16.50 2.35
N ASP A 74 9.13 -15.94 3.18
CA ASP A 74 9.39 -15.31 4.49
C ASP A 74 10.25 -14.03 4.46
N LYS A 75 10.71 -13.56 3.30
CA LYS A 75 11.44 -12.30 3.13
C LYS A 75 10.48 -11.13 2.88
N PRO A 76 10.55 -10.01 3.62
CA PRO A 76 9.74 -8.82 3.35
C PRO A 76 10.21 -8.13 2.06
N VAL A 77 9.27 -7.96 1.11
CA VAL A 77 9.56 -7.39 -0.22
C VAL A 77 8.84 -6.06 -0.48
N GLY A 78 7.84 -5.72 0.32
CA GLY A 78 7.07 -4.50 0.17
C GLY A 78 5.97 -4.40 1.20
N TYR A 79 5.17 -3.35 1.10
CA TYR A 79 4.01 -3.17 1.96
C TYR A 79 2.82 -2.61 1.18
N ILE A 80 1.63 -2.90 1.67
CA ILE A 80 0.37 -2.31 1.21
C ILE A 80 -0.39 -1.73 2.40
N CYS A 81 -0.91 -0.53 2.19
CA CYS A 81 -1.78 0.15 3.13
C CYS A 81 -3.19 0.16 2.59
N LEU A 82 -4.13 -0.34 3.37
CA LEU A 82 -5.54 -0.44 3.04
C LEU A 82 -6.34 0.54 3.88
N ARG A 83 -7.01 1.48 3.23
CA ARG A 83 -7.95 2.41 3.88
C ARG A 83 -9.27 1.69 4.07
N THR A 84 -9.67 1.53 5.33
CA THR A 84 -10.84 0.75 5.72
C THR A 84 -12.12 1.56 5.84
N LYS A 85 -12.01 2.89 5.73
CA LYS A 85 -13.11 3.84 5.55
C LYS A 85 -12.65 4.93 4.60
N ILE A 86 -13.45 5.24 3.61
CA ILE A 86 -13.21 6.37 2.70
C ILE A 86 -14.53 7.05 2.38
N ASP A 87 -14.46 8.35 2.15
CA ASP A 87 -15.52 9.16 1.57
C ASP A 87 -15.15 9.58 0.14
N ASP A 88 -15.95 10.49 -0.45
CA ASP A 88 -15.71 10.98 -1.82
C ASP A 88 -14.41 11.77 -1.95
N ASN A 89 -13.94 12.43 -0.89
CA ASN A 89 -12.65 13.10 -0.89
C ASN A 89 -11.51 12.09 -1.02
N TRP A 90 -11.52 11.03 -0.21
CA TRP A 90 -10.50 9.99 -0.27
C TRP A 90 -10.51 9.20 -1.58
N ARG A 91 -11.70 8.97 -2.19
CA ARG A 91 -11.80 8.41 -3.54
C ARG A 91 -11.09 9.28 -4.56
N LYS A 92 -11.34 10.58 -4.50
CA LYS A 92 -10.75 11.59 -5.40
C LYS A 92 -9.24 11.75 -5.19
N TRP A 93 -8.76 11.67 -3.94
CA TRP A 93 -7.37 11.95 -3.59
C TRP A 93 -6.46 10.73 -3.68
N SER A 94 -6.89 9.58 -3.19
CA SER A 94 -6.00 8.43 -3.03
C SER A 94 -6.63 7.04 -3.16
N GLY A 95 -7.96 6.93 -3.07
CA GLY A 95 -8.67 5.65 -3.09
C GLY A 95 -8.41 4.76 -1.85
N ASN A 96 -8.70 3.47 -1.99
CA ASN A 96 -8.67 2.50 -0.88
C ASN A 96 -7.29 1.94 -0.55
N PHE A 97 -6.31 2.05 -1.43
CA PHE A 97 -5.01 1.41 -1.22
C PHE A 97 -3.85 2.23 -1.79
N TYR A 98 -2.68 2.01 -1.21
CA TYR A 98 -1.40 2.35 -1.79
C TYR A 98 -0.35 1.30 -1.39
N TYR A 99 0.66 1.10 -2.21
CA TYR A 99 1.67 0.07 -2.00
C TYR A 99 3.03 0.49 -2.53
N GLN A 100 4.06 -0.10 -1.96
CA GLN A 100 5.43 0.04 -2.45
C GLN A 100 6.15 -1.31 -2.38
N VAL A 101 7.04 -1.55 -3.35
CA VAL A 101 7.95 -2.70 -3.38
C VAL A 101 9.37 -2.18 -3.33
N ARG A 102 10.20 -2.79 -2.47
CA ARG A 102 11.61 -2.43 -2.36
C ARG A 102 12.31 -2.54 -3.71
N VAL A 103 13.28 -1.65 -3.98
CA VAL A 103 13.91 -1.52 -5.30
C VAL A 103 14.51 -2.84 -5.79
N SER A 104 15.24 -3.54 -4.91
CA SER A 104 15.90 -4.82 -5.23
C SER A 104 14.95 -5.97 -5.61
N GLU A 105 13.64 -5.82 -5.34
CA GLU A 105 12.64 -6.87 -5.58
C GLU A 105 11.57 -6.47 -6.62
N ARG A 106 11.77 -5.38 -7.34
CA ARG A 106 10.86 -4.91 -8.40
C ARG A 106 10.90 -5.78 -9.65
N LYS A 107 9.91 -5.60 -10.52
CA LYS A 107 9.76 -6.30 -11.82
C LYS A 107 9.61 -7.83 -11.72
N LYS A 108 9.30 -8.35 -10.52
CA LYS A 108 9.05 -9.77 -10.24
C LYS A 108 7.56 -10.12 -10.08
N GLY A 109 6.65 -9.18 -10.36
CA GLY A 109 5.20 -9.37 -10.20
C GLY A 109 4.67 -9.20 -8.76
N TYR A 110 5.52 -8.88 -7.79
CA TYR A 110 5.13 -8.85 -6.37
C TYR A 110 4.07 -7.78 -6.06
N ALA A 111 4.12 -6.62 -6.71
CA ALA A 111 3.08 -5.60 -6.54
C ALA A 111 1.70 -6.09 -6.99
N THR A 112 1.62 -6.83 -8.12
CA THR A 112 0.37 -7.42 -8.60
C THR A 112 -0.21 -8.42 -7.60
N LYS A 113 0.64 -9.32 -7.09
CA LYS A 113 0.21 -10.30 -6.08
C LYS A 113 -0.13 -9.66 -4.74
N MET A 114 0.59 -8.63 -4.35
CA MET A 114 0.31 -7.88 -3.12
C MET A 114 -1.04 -7.17 -3.19
N LEU A 115 -1.38 -6.54 -4.32
CA LEU A 115 -2.69 -5.93 -4.51
C LEU A 115 -3.80 -6.99 -4.52
N GLU A 116 -3.63 -8.11 -5.23
CA GLU A 116 -4.58 -9.24 -5.22
C GLU A 116 -4.93 -9.67 -3.78
N LEU A 117 -3.91 -9.91 -2.96
CA LEU A 117 -4.11 -10.30 -1.55
C LEU A 117 -4.75 -9.17 -0.72
N GLY A 118 -4.38 -7.92 -0.97
CA GLY A 118 -4.99 -6.75 -0.32
C GLY A 118 -6.47 -6.58 -0.65
N LEU A 119 -6.87 -6.86 -1.89
CA LEU A 119 -8.28 -6.85 -2.30
C LEU A 119 -9.10 -7.93 -1.57
N ILE A 120 -8.52 -9.11 -1.34
CA ILE A 120 -9.14 -10.16 -0.52
C ILE A 120 -9.39 -9.64 0.91
N GLU A 121 -8.44 -8.92 1.51
CA GLU A 121 -8.61 -8.34 2.85
C GLU A 121 -9.70 -7.26 2.89
N LEU A 122 -9.81 -6.43 1.85
CA LEU A 122 -10.90 -5.44 1.73
C LEU A 122 -12.26 -6.14 1.54
N LYS A 123 -12.33 -7.18 0.73
CA LYS A 123 -13.55 -8.00 0.56
C LYS A 123 -14.03 -8.61 1.88
N LYS A 124 -13.11 -9.17 2.68
CA LYS A 124 -13.42 -9.69 4.03
C LYS A 124 -13.98 -8.61 4.96
N ARG A 125 -13.67 -7.35 4.73
CA ARG A 125 -14.18 -6.19 5.47
C ARG A 125 -15.52 -5.65 4.92
N GLY A 126 -16.11 -6.32 3.92
CA GLY A 126 -17.41 -5.99 3.37
C GLY A 126 -17.38 -5.00 2.20
N PHE A 127 -16.20 -4.66 1.67
CA PHE A 127 -16.14 -3.85 0.45
C PHE A 127 -16.59 -4.67 -0.75
N THR A 128 -17.43 -4.08 -1.59
CA THR A 128 -17.87 -4.64 -2.89
C THR A 128 -17.25 -3.90 -4.07
N ILE A 129 -16.87 -2.64 -3.85
CA ILE A 129 -16.17 -1.79 -4.81
C ILE A 129 -15.02 -1.09 -4.08
N VAL A 130 -13.87 -1.03 -4.70
CA VAL A 130 -12.72 -0.26 -4.23
C VAL A 130 -12.19 0.66 -5.32
N TYR A 131 -11.56 1.74 -4.91
CA TYR A 131 -11.00 2.75 -5.79
C TYR A 131 -9.48 2.76 -5.66
N GLY A 132 -8.81 2.95 -6.80
CA GLY A 132 -7.36 3.08 -6.87
C GLY A 132 -6.99 4.21 -7.82
N GLN A 133 -5.76 4.67 -7.71
CA GLN A 133 -5.20 5.66 -8.62
C GLN A 133 -3.72 5.42 -8.87
N SER A 134 -3.24 5.94 -9.99
CA SER A 134 -1.82 6.00 -10.32
C SER A 134 -1.50 7.30 -11.03
N SER A 135 -0.29 7.84 -10.83
CA SER A 135 0.17 8.94 -11.69
C SER A 135 0.30 8.46 -13.14
N ALA A 136 0.01 9.34 -14.10
CA ALA A 136 0.04 8.99 -15.53
C ALA A 136 1.41 8.46 -15.98
N GLY A 137 2.51 8.96 -15.38
CA GLY A 137 3.87 8.50 -15.62
C GLY A 137 4.22 7.15 -14.97
N ASN A 138 3.41 6.69 -14.01
CA ASN A 138 3.65 5.41 -13.32
C ASN A 138 2.91 4.26 -14.03
N ILE A 139 3.40 3.91 -15.21
CA ILE A 139 2.84 2.81 -16.04
C ILE A 139 2.84 1.48 -15.29
N GLY A 140 3.84 1.25 -14.42
CA GLY A 140 3.92 0.04 -13.59
C GLY A 140 2.72 -0.10 -12.67
N SER A 141 2.35 0.97 -11.96
CA SER A 141 1.19 0.97 -11.06
C SER A 141 -0.13 0.81 -11.83
N SER A 142 -0.30 1.50 -12.96
CA SER A 142 -1.46 1.32 -13.83
C SER A 142 -1.64 -0.16 -14.23
N LYS A 143 -0.59 -0.81 -14.72
CA LYS A 143 -0.61 -2.23 -15.08
C LYS A 143 -0.92 -3.16 -13.89
N VAL A 144 -0.45 -2.83 -12.69
CA VAL A 144 -0.76 -3.61 -11.48
C VAL A 144 -2.25 -3.54 -11.17
N ILE A 145 -2.85 -2.36 -11.25
CA ILE A 145 -4.29 -2.16 -11.01
C ILE A 145 -5.11 -2.87 -12.10
N GLU A 146 -4.76 -2.70 -13.35
CA GLU A 146 -5.45 -3.33 -14.50
C GLU A 146 -5.39 -4.87 -14.45
N LYS A 147 -4.24 -5.45 -14.07
CA LYS A 147 -4.11 -6.91 -13.85
C LYS A 147 -4.95 -7.44 -12.70
N ASN A 148 -5.38 -6.58 -11.79
CA ASN A 148 -6.31 -6.88 -10.72
C ASN A 148 -7.76 -6.47 -11.06
N ASN A 149 -8.12 -6.49 -12.33
CA ASN A 149 -9.45 -6.15 -12.85
C ASN A 149 -9.84 -4.68 -12.61
N GLY A 150 -8.84 -3.79 -12.51
CA GLY A 150 -9.08 -2.36 -12.42
C GLY A 150 -9.67 -1.80 -13.71
N ILE A 151 -10.84 -1.19 -13.58
CA ILE A 151 -11.54 -0.54 -14.68
C ILE A 151 -11.18 0.95 -14.63
N PHE A 152 -10.60 1.45 -15.73
CA PHE A 152 -10.30 2.87 -15.87
C PHE A 152 -11.59 3.71 -15.84
N ILE A 153 -11.61 4.76 -15.03
CA ILE A 153 -12.76 5.67 -14.91
C ILE A 153 -12.49 6.94 -15.71
N ASN A 154 -11.42 7.65 -15.37
CA ASN A 154 -11.00 8.90 -16.00
C ASN A 154 -9.55 9.23 -15.65
N ALA A 155 -9.04 10.29 -16.29
CA ALA A 155 -7.76 10.91 -15.92
C ALA A 155 -7.96 12.40 -15.70
N ASP A 156 -7.36 12.94 -14.66
CA ASP A 156 -7.37 14.36 -14.33
C ASP A 156 -6.02 14.76 -13.74
N LYS A 157 -5.50 15.91 -14.18
CA LYS A 157 -4.25 16.53 -13.67
C LYS A 157 -3.09 15.56 -13.51
N GLY A 158 -2.90 14.65 -14.48
CA GLY A 158 -1.81 13.67 -14.45
C GLY A 158 -2.05 12.46 -13.53
N THR A 159 -3.26 12.25 -13.07
CA THR A 159 -3.67 11.08 -12.28
C THR A 159 -4.70 10.26 -13.05
N ARG A 160 -4.53 8.94 -13.07
CA ARG A 160 -5.48 7.97 -13.59
C ARG A 160 -6.26 7.34 -12.44
N TYR A 161 -7.58 7.28 -12.58
CA TYR A 161 -8.50 6.76 -11.58
C TYR A 161 -9.13 5.46 -12.05
N TYR A 162 -9.24 4.52 -11.12
CA TYR A 162 -9.73 3.17 -11.36
C TYR A 162 -10.75 2.77 -10.31
N LYS A 163 -11.65 1.84 -10.68
CA LYS A 163 -12.49 1.10 -9.76
C LYS A 163 -12.29 -0.40 -9.97
N ILE A 164 -12.44 -1.17 -8.89
CA ILE A 164 -12.35 -2.63 -8.88
C ILE A 164 -13.59 -3.16 -8.18
N TYR A 165 -14.29 -4.09 -8.81
CA TYR A 165 -15.38 -4.83 -8.17
C TYR A 165 -14.80 -6.07 -7.48
N LEU A 166 -15.23 -6.35 -6.23
CA LEU A 166 -14.72 -7.44 -5.40
C LEU A 166 -15.65 -8.65 -5.33
#